data_b96dcdb4d25b9f420bea65c6ed544bd8
#
_entry.id   b96dcdb4d25b9f420bea65c6ed544bd8
#
_cell.length_a   1.000
_cell.length_b   1.000
_cell.length_c   1.000
_cell.angle_alpha   90.00
_cell.angle_beta   90.00
_cell.angle_gamma   90.00
#
_symmetry.space_group_name_H-M   'P 1'
#
loop_
_entity.id
_entity.type
_entity.pdbx_description
1 polymer ?
#
loop_
_entity_poly.entity_id
_entity_poly.type
_entity_poly.pdbx_seq_one_letter_code
_entity_poly.pdbx_strand_id
1 'polypeptide(L)'
;MKIADNIVIIHRTGGDFKIADVYLLVSHIRKYWDKLPLPNIYCFSDTTDKEINVVGLTILPLPNSEWTGWWSKMNLFSNELKKYRPFLYLDIDTAVLKSLTDLIPPDEAKSKFVTLRDFYRPNHLASGLMWVPDAAIIDDIYVEWSKAPSKHIKKFRGDQNFIESVIKQSDVYWQDISAPEFITTFKPGGKWRMSLPDKSAVVCFHGKPRIPVAAKSVEWVKSYTSYEI
;
A
#
# COMPACT_ATOMS: atom_id res chain seq x y z
N MET A 1 -6.45 21.44 16.78
CA MET A 1 -5.40 20.39 16.89
C MET A 1 -5.43 19.63 15.58
N LYS A 2 -4.28 19.52 14.88
CA LYS A 2 -4.23 18.77 13.60
C LYS A 2 -4.37 17.29 13.93
N ILE A 3 -5.33 16.60 13.27
CA ILE A 3 -5.51 15.14 13.41
C ILE A 3 -4.33 14.47 12.72
N ALA A 4 -3.77 13.42 13.33
CA ALA A 4 -2.72 12.62 12.71
C ALA A 4 -3.25 11.88 11.49
N ASP A 5 -2.46 11.83 10.42
CA ASP A 5 -2.79 11.05 9.23
C ASP A 5 -2.76 9.54 9.56
N ASN A 6 -3.61 8.76 8.93
CA ASN A 6 -3.65 7.31 9.11
C ASN A 6 -2.93 6.62 7.94
N ILE A 7 -2.10 5.65 8.26
CA ILE A 7 -1.48 4.72 7.30
C ILE A 7 -1.96 3.31 7.62
N VAL A 8 -2.38 2.58 6.60
CA VAL A 8 -2.88 1.20 6.74
C VAL A 8 -2.03 0.25 5.91
N ILE A 9 -1.70 -0.89 6.50
CA ILE A 9 -0.97 -2.00 5.89
C ILE A 9 -1.81 -3.26 6.07
N ILE A 10 -1.90 -4.11 5.06
CA ILE A 10 -2.51 -5.43 5.15
C ILE A 10 -1.41 -6.49 5.13
N HIS A 11 -1.34 -7.30 6.16
CA HIS A 11 -0.45 -8.45 6.24
C HIS A 11 -1.25 -9.75 6.34
N ARG A 12 -0.87 -10.73 5.55
CA ARG A 12 -1.46 -12.07 5.59
C ARG A 12 -0.35 -13.11 5.59
N THR A 13 -0.40 -14.04 6.54
CA THR A 13 0.52 -15.18 6.61
C THR A 13 0.30 -16.17 5.45
N GLY A 14 1.27 -17.04 5.23
CA GLY A 14 1.20 -18.07 4.17
C GLY A 14 1.51 -17.56 2.75
N GLY A 15 1.87 -16.27 2.60
CA GLY A 15 2.32 -15.67 1.34
C GLY A 15 3.83 -15.41 1.32
N ASP A 16 4.23 -14.49 0.42
CA ASP A 16 5.65 -14.11 0.22
C ASP A 16 6.19 -13.22 1.36
N PHE A 17 5.31 -12.62 2.19
CA PHE A 17 5.66 -11.62 3.19
C PHE A 17 5.61 -12.17 4.61
N LYS A 18 6.58 -11.75 5.42
CA LYS A 18 6.65 -12.00 6.85
C LYS A 18 6.31 -10.72 7.61
N ILE A 19 5.98 -10.85 8.90
CA ILE A 19 5.75 -9.69 9.75
C ILE A 19 6.98 -8.77 9.83
N ALA A 20 8.18 -9.32 9.70
CA ALA A 20 9.43 -8.54 9.62
C ALA A 20 9.46 -7.58 8.42
N ASP A 21 8.81 -7.90 7.30
CA ASP A 21 8.72 -7.00 6.14
C ASP A 21 7.82 -5.81 6.45
N VAL A 22 6.78 -6.00 7.28
CA VAL A 22 5.95 -4.90 7.81
C VAL A 22 6.78 -4.00 8.70
N TYR A 23 7.57 -4.57 9.61
CA TYR A 23 8.43 -3.77 10.51
C TYR A 23 9.45 -2.94 9.72
N LEU A 24 10.06 -3.52 8.70
CA LEU A 24 10.98 -2.81 7.81
C LEU A 24 10.29 -1.63 7.11
N LEU A 25 9.10 -1.84 6.54
CA LEU A 25 8.32 -0.78 5.90
C LEU A 25 7.99 0.33 6.90
N VAL A 26 7.50 -0.02 8.10
CA VAL A 26 7.12 0.93 9.15
C VAL A 26 8.32 1.74 9.64
N SER A 27 9.50 1.11 9.84
CA SER A 27 10.72 1.79 10.26
C SER A 27 11.13 2.85 9.24
N HIS A 28 11.04 2.56 7.94
CA HIS A 28 11.33 3.55 6.90
C HIS A 28 10.27 4.65 6.81
N ILE A 29 8.99 4.35 6.98
CA ILE A 29 7.94 5.37 7.09
C ILE A 29 8.29 6.32 8.23
N ARG A 30 8.63 5.81 9.41
CA ARG A 30 8.99 6.61 10.57
C ARG A 30 10.24 7.44 10.34
N LYS A 31 11.28 6.84 9.78
CA LYS A 31 12.55 7.50 9.48
C LYS A 31 12.37 8.75 8.62
N TYR A 32 11.49 8.65 7.62
CA TYR A 32 11.35 9.70 6.61
C TYR A 32 10.13 10.61 6.82
N TRP A 33 9.30 10.36 7.83
CA TRP A 33 8.16 11.21 8.10
C TRP A 33 8.64 12.55 8.69
N ASP A 34 8.35 13.64 8.02
CA ASP A 34 8.91 14.98 8.30
C ASP A 34 7.88 15.98 8.85
N LYS A 35 6.64 15.54 9.15
CA LYS A 35 5.58 16.38 9.70
C LYS A 35 5.11 15.91 11.09
N LEU A 36 4.60 16.83 11.87
CA LEU A 36 3.91 16.53 13.13
C LEU A 36 2.41 16.85 13.00
N PRO A 37 1.56 16.04 13.65
CA PRO A 37 1.89 14.84 14.43
C PRO A 37 2.39 13.69 13.56
N LEU A 38 3.08 12.72 14.18
CA LEU A 38 3.45 11.48 13.52
C LEU A 38 2.18 10.71 13.09
N PRO A 39 2.21 9.95 11.98
CA PRO A 39 1.05 9.22 11.52
C PRO A 39 0.68 8.08 12.47
N ASN A 40 -0.60 7.75 12.55
CA ASN A 40 -1.04 6.49 13.11
C ASN A 40 -0.80 5.39 12.07
N ILE A 41 -0.06 4.35 12.41
CA ILE A 41 0.18 3.22 11.50
C ILE A 41 -0.53 1.99 12.01
N TYR A 42 -1.46 1.47 11.23
CA TYR A 42 -2.26 0.28 11.53
C TYR A 42 -1.88 -0.85 10.57
N CYS A 43 -1.50 -2.00 11.12
CA CYS A 43 -1.33 -3.22 10.34
C CYS A 43 -2.46 -4.19 10.67
N PHE A 44 -3.31 -4.48 9.70
CA PHE A 44 -4.32 -5.53 9.85
C PHE A 44 -3.72 -6.87 9.42
N SER A 45 -3.66 -7.81 10.36
CA SER A 45 -2.97 -9.08 10.16
C SER A 45 -3.80 -10.27 10.67
N ASP A 46 -3.64 -11.42 10.03
CA ASP A 46 -4.16 -12.72 10.50
C ASP A 46 -3.26 -13.37 11.56
N THR A 47 -2.13 -12.76 11.90
CA THR A 47 -1.29 -13.17 13.05
C THR A 47 -1.31 -12.09 14.12
N THR A 48 -1.34 -12.52 15.35
CA THR A 48 -1.21 -11.67 16.55
C THR A 48 0.20 -11.67 17.12
N ASP A 49 1.17 -12.11 16.31
CA ASP A 49 2.57 -12.18 16.75
C ASP A 49 3.05 -10.78 17.12
N LYS A 50 3.27 -10.58 18.44
CA LYS A 50 3.65 -9.30 19.05
C LYS A 50 5.11 -9.29 19.47
N GLU A 51 5.95 -10.12 18.87
CA GLU A 51 7.33 -10.31 19.30
C GLU A 51 8.16 -9.02 19.27
N ILE A 52 7.76 -8.04 18.43
CA ILE A 52 8.46 -6.76 18.33
C ILE A 52 7.46 -5.61 18.51
N ASN A 53 7.68 -4.82 19.54
CA ASN A 53 6.93 -3.58 19.74
C ASN A 53 7.58 -2.45 18.93
N VAL A 54 7.14 -2.27 17.68
CA VAL A 54 7.59 -1.14 16.86
C VAL A 54 6.81 0.11 17.27
N VAL A 55 7.53 1.13 17.71
CA VAL A 55 6.93 2.39 18.18
C VAL A 55 5.99 2.96 17.12
N GLY A 56 4.73 3.16 17.52
CA GLY A 56 3.71 3.78 16.68
C GLY A 56 3.10 2.86 15.62
N LEU A 57 3.36 1.53 15.67
CA LEU A 57 2.63 0.52 14.92
C LEU A 57 1.58 -0.11 15.82
N THR A 58 0.34 -0.17 15.35
CA THR A 58 -0.75 -0.92 15.99
C THR A 58 -1.13 -2.10 15.11
N ILE A 59 -0.92 -3.32 15.62
CA ILE A 59 -1.35 -4.55 14.91
C ILE A 59 -2.77 -4.88 15.37
N LEU A 60 -3.66 -5.07 14.39
CA LEU A 60 -5.08 -5.35 14.57
C LEU A 60 -5.47 -6.63 13.83
N PRO A 61 -6.50 -7.35 14.30
CA PRO A 61 -7.00 -8.52 13.58
C PRO A 61 -7.47 -8.17 12.18
N LEU A 62 -7.14 -9.01 11.20
CA LEU A 62 -7.66 -8.91 9.85
C LEU A 62 -9.15 -9.31 9.86
N PRO A 63 -10.09 -8.44 9.45
CA PRO A 63 -11.53 -8.71 9.57
C PRO A 63 -11.97 -10.00 8.87
N ASN A 64 -11.47 -10.23 7.65
CA ASN A 64 -11.79 -11.42 6.87
C ASN A 64 -10.49 -12.15 6.50
N SER A 65 -10.09 -13.07 7.36
CA SER A 65 -8.85 -13.84 7.18
C SER A 65 -8.97 -14.98 6.14
N GLU A 66 -10.18 -15.30 5.67
CA GLU A 66 -10.41 -16.28 4.61
C GLU A 66 -9.99 -15.78 3.20
N TRP A 67 -9.86 -14.46 3.01
CA TRP A 67 -9.41 -13.90 1.75
C TRP A 67 -7.88 -13.96 1.65
N THR A 68 -7.38 -14.83 0.78
CA THR A 68 -5.95 -15.15 0.70
C THR A 68 -5.21 -14.38 -0.40
N GLY A 69 -3.89 -14.30 -0.28
CA GLY A 69 -3.03 -13.62 -1.24
C GLY A 69 -3.42 -12.13 -1.38
N TRP A 70 -3.41 -11.62 -2.60
CA TRP A 70 -3.80 -10.22 -2.87
C TRP A 70 -5.26 -9.90 -2.56
N TRP A 71 -6.15 -10.92 -2.46
CA TRP A 71 -7.55 -10.72 -2.10
C TRP A 71 -7.75 -10.26 -0.65
N SER A 72 -6.77 -10.46 0.22
CA SER A 72 -6.78 -9.91 1.59
C SER A 72 -6.90 -8.39 1.60
N LYS A 73 -6.46 -7.73 0.52
CA LYS A 73 -6.57 -6.28 0.32
C LYS A 73 -8.02 -5.77 0.28
N MET A 74 -8.98 -6.63 -0.04
CA MET A 74 -10.40 -6.27 -0.02
C MET A 74 -10.90 -5.86 1.37
N ASN A 75 -10.18 -6.24 2.44
CA ASN A 75 -10.45 -5.76 3.80
C ASN A 75 -10.34 -4.23 3.93
N LEU A 76 -9.53 -3.55 3.09
CA LEU A 76 -9.40 -2.09 3.10
C LEU A 76 -10.73 -1.35 2.90
N PHE A 77 -11.64 -1.98 2.19
CA PHE A 77 -12.94 -1.41 1.84
C PHE A 77 -14.04 -1.80 2.83
N SER A 78 -13.75 -2.72 3.77
CA SER A 78 -14.73 -3.26 4.71
C SER A 78 -15.29 -2.20 5.68
N ASN A 79 -16.45 -2.50 6.26
CA ASN A 79 -17.08 -1.64 7.26
C ASN A 79 -16.25 -1.52 8.54
N GLU A 80 -15.47 -2.55 8.89
CA GLU A 80 -14.60 -2.56 10.05
C GLU A 80 -13.46 -1.55 9.93
N LEU A 81 -12.99 -1.28 8.70
CA LEU A 81 -11.96 -0.30 8.44
C LEU A 81 -12.51 1.11 8.20
N LYS A 82 -13.82 1.30 8.08
CA LYS A 82 -14.44 2.61 7.84
C LYS A 82 -14.03 3.66 8.87
N LYS A 83 -13.92 3.30 10.14
CA LYS A 83 -13.54 4.21 11.23
C LYS A 83 -12.11 4.74 11.16
N TYR A 84 -11.26 4.14 10.33
CA TYR A 84 -9.86 4.58 10.11
C TYR A 84 -9.71 5.50 8.90
N ARG A 85 -10.75 5.65 8.07
CA ARG A 85 -10.75 6.54 6.90
C ARG A 85 -10.75 8.01 7.30
N PRO A 86 -10.12 8.88 6.51
CA PRO A 86 -9.29 8.54 5.35
C PRO A 86 -7.94 7.99 5.76
N PHE A 87 -7.32 7.16 4.90
CA PHE A 87 -5.99 6.63 5.14
C PHE A 87 -5.18 6.42 3.85
N LEU A 88 -3.85 6.46 3.99
CA LEU A 88 -2.91 6.04 2.97
C LEU A 88 -2.64 4.53 3.13
N TYR A 89 -2.81 3.77 2.07
CA TYR A 89 -2.46 2.36 2.01
C TYR A 89 -1.19 2.14 1.20
N LEU A 90 -0.29 1.28 1.69
CA LEU A 90 0.89 0.81 0.97
C LEU A 90 0.94 -0.72 0.99
N ASP A 91 1.26 -1.33 -0.17
CA ASP A 91 1.66 -2.74 -0.23
C ASP A 91 2.99 -2.94 0.52
N ILE A 92 3.16 -4.10 1.15
CA ILE A 92 4.36 -4.44 1.93
C ILE A 92 5.63 -4.44 1.06
N ASP A 93 5.51 -4.73 -0.24
CA ASP A 93 6.61 -4.67 -1.20
C ASP A 93 6.87 -3.26 -1.76
N THR A 94 6.70 -2.27 -0.92
CA THR A 94 6.97 -0.87 -1.22
C THR A 94 8.19 -0.40 -0.46
N ALA A 95 9.21 0.09 -1.16
CA ALA A 95 10.35 0.74 -0.50
C ALA A 95 10.09 2.23 -0.35
N VAL A 96 10.17 2.73 0.88
CA VAL A 96 10.04 4.15 1.24
C VAL A 96 11.44 4.74 1.37
N LEU A 97 11.76 5.75 0.56
CA LEU A 97 13.09 6.35 0.45
C LEU A 97 13.13 7.81 0.89
N LYS A 98 11.97 8.48 0.96
CA LYS A 98 11.81 9.87 1.41
C LYS A 98 10.47 10.02 2.13
N SER A 99 10.17 11.24 2.59
CA SER A 99 8.90 11.54 3.25
C SER A 99 7.69 11.16 2.39
N LEU A 100 6.67 10.60 3.04
CA LEU A 100 5.37 10.30 2.44
C LEU A 100 4.37 11.44 2.62
N THR A 101 4.75 12.53 3.25
CA THR A 101 3.81 13.63 3.54
C THR A 101 3.24 14.29 2.27
N ASP A 102 3.98 14.18 1.15
CA ASP A 102 3.51 14.63 -0.15
C ASP A 102 2.54 13.62 -0.84
N LEU A 103 2.35 12.45 -0.23
CA LEU A 103 1.31 11.48 -0.60
C LEU A 103 0.02 11.64 0.24
N ILE A 104 -0.06 12.63 1.09
CA ILE A 104 -1.34 13.06 1.64
C ILE A 104 -1.97 13.98 0.62
N PRO A 105 -3.08 13.61 -0.03
CA PRO A 105 -3.63 14.39 -1.11
C PRO A 105 -3.97 15.82 -0.67
N PRO A 106 -3.86 16.80 -1.58
CA PRO A 106 -4.35 18.15 -1.33
C PRO A 106 -5.87 18.15 -1.05
N ASP A 107 -6.37 19.19 -0.40
CA ASP A 107 -7.75 19.21 0.12
C ASP A 107 -8.82 18.91 -0.96
N GLU A 108 -8.61 19.36 -2.19
CA GLU A 108 -9.48 19.09 -3.34
C GLU A 108 -9.52 17.63 -3.78
N ALA A 109 -8.48 16.85 -3.45
CA ALA A 109 -8.38 15.44 -3.78
C ALA A 109 -8.63 14.50 -2.59
N LYS A 110 -8.73 15.02 -1.36
CA LYS A 110 -8.89 14.20 -0.14
C LYS A 110 -10.16 13.36 -0.13
N SER A 111 -11.24 13.81 -0.76
CA SER A 111 -12.48 13.06 -0.89
C SER A 111 -12.50 12.08 -2.05
N LYS A 112 -11.44 12.06 -2.87
CA LYS A 112 -11.34 11.20 -4.05
C LYS A 112 -10.55 9.93 -3.73
N PHE A 113 -10.93 8.84 -4.35
CA PHE A 113 -10.14 7.62 -4.32
C PHE A 113 -8.95 7.78 -5.26
N VAL A 114 -7.73 7.84 -4.70
CA VAL A 114 -6.50 8.00 -5.48
C VAL A 114 -5.78 6.66 -5.56
N THR A 115 -5.39 6.25 -6.75
CA THR A 115 -4.66 4.99 -7.01
C THR A 115 -3.38 5.25 -7.80
N LEU A 116 -2.57 4.23 -8.00
CA LEU A 116 -1.50 4.28 -8.99
C LEU A 116 -2.08 4.05 -10.39
N ARG A 117 -1.52 4.73 -11.38
CA ARG A 117 -1.56 4.29 -12.77
C ARG A 117 -0.63 3.10 -12.91
N ASP A 118 -1.10 2.00 -13.51
CA ASP A 118 -0.29 0.80 -13.70
C ASP A 118 0.96 1.12 -14.56
N PHE A 119 2.13 0.77 -14.06
CA PHE A 119 3.42 1.10 -14.71
C PHE A 119 3.62 0.42 -16.07
N TYR A 120 2.89 -0.66 -16.35
CA TYR A 120 2.98 -1.41 -17.60
C TYR A 120 1.73 -1.25 -18.48
N ARG A 121 0.63 -0.89 -17.87
CA ARG A 121 -0.67 -0.72 -18.54
C ARG A 121 -1.26 0.64 -18.12
N PRO A 122 -0.78 1.74 -18.71
CA PRO A 122 -1.11 3.10 -18.23
C PRO A 122 -2.59 3.48 -18.30
N ASN A 123 -3.41 2.70 -19.00
CA ASN A 123 -4.87 2.87 -19.02
C ASN A 123 -5.58 2.11 -17.88
N HIS A 124 -4.84 1.44 -17.01
CA HIS A 124 -5.36 0.66 -15.88
C HIS A 124 -4.82 1.20 -14.56
N LEU A 125 -5.59 1.00 -13.50
CA LEU A 125 -5.12 1.29 -12.15
C LEU A 125 -4.20 0.19 -11.61
N ALA A 126 -3.39 0.55 -10.61
CA ALA A 126 -2.67 -0.38 -9.75
C ALA A 126 -2.97 -0.07 -8.29
N SER A 127 -3.18 -1.12 -7.50
CA SER A 127 -3.65 -1.06 -6.11
C SER A 127 -2.55 -1.11 -5.05
N GLY A 128 -1.27 -0.95 -5.45
CA GLY A 128 -0.14 -1.05 -4.52
C GLY A 128 0.09 0.16 -3.63
N LEU A 129 -0.50 1.30 -3.99
CA LEU A 129 -0.50 2.54 -3.22
C LEU A 129 -1.84 3.24 -3.46
N MET A 130 -2.62 3.46 -2.41
CA MET A 130 -3.96 4.04 -2.52
C MET A 130 -4.22 5.05 -1.41
N TRP A 131 -4.88 6.15 -1.74
CA TRP A 131 -5.59 6.95 -0.76
C TRP A 131 -7.03 6.49 -0.72
N VAL A 132 -7.46 6.04 0.44
CA VAL A 132 -8.82 5.52 0.68
C VAL A 132 -9.60 6.57 1.47
N PRO A 133 -10.44 7.38 0.81
CA PRO A 133 -11.22 8.41 1.47
C PRO A 133 -12.42 7.81 2.22
N ASP A 134 -13.04 8.61 3.07
CA ASP A 134 -14.38 8.32 3.56
C ASP A 134 -15.42 8.84 2.56
N ALA A 135 -15.72 8.00 1.56
CA ALA A 135 -16.58 8.35 0.44
C ALA A 135 -17.39 7.14 -0.05
N ALA A 136 -18.56 7.40 -0.64
CA ALA A 136 -19.50 6.37 -1.10
C ALA A 136 -18.86 5.34 -2.06
N ILE A 137 -17.96 5.77 -2.94
CA ILE A 137 -17.28 4.87 -3.88
C ILE A 137 -16.52 3.74 -3.18
N ILE A 138 -16.01 3.98 -1.97
CA ILE A 138 -15.32 2.96 -1.18
C ILE A 138 -16.31 1.94 -0.63
N ASP A 139 -17.48 2.42 -0.18
CA ASP A 139 -18.55 1.55 0.27
C ASP A 139 -19.12 0.73 -0.90
N ASP A 140 -19.24 1.29 -2.11
CA ASP A 140 -19.68 0.59 -3.32
C ASP A 140 -18.75 -0.57 -3.68
N ILE A 141 -17.42 -0.39 -3.56
CA ILE A 141 -16.45 -1.47 -3.78
C ILE A 141 -16.72 -2.64 -2.82
N TYR A 142 -16.95 -2.33 -1.54
CA TYR A 142 -17.20 -3.36 -0.54
C TYR A 142 -18.56 -4.04 -0.71
N VAL A 143 -19.60 -3.26 -1.01
CA VAL A 143 -20.95 -3.79 -1.29
C VAL A 143 -20.92 -4.75 -2.46
N GLU A 144 -20.24 -4.40 -3.57
CA GLU A 144 -20.12 -5.31 -4.72
C GLU A 144 -19.32 -6.55 -4.38
N TRP A 145 -18.18 -6.39 -3.69
CA TRP A 145 -17.36 -7.52 -3.24
C TRP A 145 -18.14 -8.51 -2.38
N SER A 146 -18.89 -8.00 -1.41
CA SER A 146 -19.63 -8.79 -0.41
C SER A 146 -20.74 -9.64 -1.00
N LYS A 147 -21.25 -9.30 -2.19
CA LYS A 147 -22.31 -10.09 -2.85
C LYS A 147 -21.86 -11.51 -3.17
N ALA A 148 -20.62 -11.70 -3.61
CA ALA A 148 -20.14 -13.01 -4.02
C ALA A 148 -18.60 -13.10 -4.09
N PRO A 149 -17.84 -12.99 -2.96
CA PRO A 149 -16.38 -12.97 -2.98
C PRO A 149 -15.77 -14.15 -3.75
N SER A 150 -16.26 -15.37 -3.53
CA SER A 150 -15.76 -16.58 -4.22
C SER A 150 -15.99 -16.56 -5.74
N LYS A 151 -17.05 -15.89 -6.22
CA LYS A 151 -17.27 -15.71 -7.67
C LYS A 151 -16.32 -14.65 -8.23
N HIS A 152 -16.09 -13.57 -7.49
CA HIS A 152 -15.15 -12.53 -7.89
C HIS A 152 -13.72 -13.06 -7.98
N ILE A 153 -13.29 -13.84 -6.98
CA ILE A 153 -11.98 -14.51 -6.98
C ILE A 153 -11.80 -15.40 -8.24
N LYS A 154 -12.82 -16.10 -8.65
CA LYS A 154 -12.77 -16.94 -9.88
C LYS A 154 -12.81 -16.14 -11.17
N LYS A 155 -13.52 -15.02 -11.18
CA LYS A 155 -13.77 -14.20 -12.37
C LYS A 155 -12.62 -13.27 -12.71
N PHE A 156 -12.02 -12.63 -11.69
CA PHE A 156 -11.01 -11.60 -11.87
C PHE A 156 -9.61 -12.17 -11.62
N ARG A 157 -8.63 -11.64 -12.35
CA ARG A 157 -7.22 -12.03 -12.20
C ARG A 157 -6.63 -11.62 -10.85
N GLY A 158 -7.13 -10.55 -10.24
CA GLY A 158 -6.68 -10.02 -8.96
C GLY A 158 -7.57 -8.89 -8.46
N ASP A 159 -7.29 -8.42 -7.24
CA ASP A 159 -7.97 -7.32 -6.56
C ASP A 159 -8.05 -6.06 -7.43
N GLN A 160 -6.96 -5.69 -8.07
CA GLN A 160 -6.86 -4.54 -8.97
C GLN A 160 -7.92 -4.58 -10.08
N ASN A 161 -8.07 -5.74 -10.77
CA ASN A 161 -9.05 -5.87 -11.85
C ASN A 161 -10.50 -5.83 -11.32
N PHE A 162 -10.72 -6.35 -10.10
CA PHE A 162 -12.03 -6.24 -9.46
C PHE A 162 -12.34 -4.79 -9.11
N ILE A 163 -11.43 -4.08 -8.40
CA ILE A 163 -11.61 -2.68 -8.04
C ILE A 163 -11.91 -1.85 -9.28
N GLU A 164 -11.11 -2.00 -10.34
CA GLU A 164 -11.29 -1.29 -11.61
C GLU A 164 -12.66 -1.53 -12.24
N SER A 165 -13.20 -2.76 -12.13
CA SER A 165 -14.52 -3.09 -12.67
C SER A 165 -15.67 -2.39 -11.95
N VAL A 166 -15.50 -2.04 -10.68
CA VAL A 166 -16.51 -1.33 -9.88
C VAL A 166 -16.45 0.17 -10.11
N ILE A 167 -15.24 0.75 -9.99
CA ILE A 167 -15.07 2.21 -10.10
C ILE A 167 -15.03 2.70 -11.56
N LYS A 168 -15.01 1.77 -12.53
CA LYS A 168 -14.92 1.99 -13.98
C LYS A 168 -13.68 2.74 -14.43
N GLN A 169 -13.25 3.75 -13.71
CA GLN A 169 -12.01 4.49 -13.90
C GLN A 169 -11.67 5.22 -12.61
N SER A 170 -10.38 5.27 -12.20
CA SER A 170 -9.95 6.14 -11.12
C SER A 170 -10.03 7.59 -11.59
N ASP A 171 -10.66 8.44 -10.79
CA ASP A 171 -10.76 9.87 -11.11
C ASP A 171 -9.42 10.57 -10.96
N VAL A 172 -8.51 10.02 -10.14
CA VAL A 172 -7.21 10.63 -9.83
C VAL A 172 -6.15 9.54 -9.68
N TYR A 173 -5.03 9.72 -10.37
CA TYR A 173 -3.85 8.90 -10.18
C TYR A 173 -2.76 9.67 -9.45
N TRP A 174 -1.98 8.97 -8.61
CA TRP A 174 -0.83 9.57 -7.93
C TRP A 174 0.13 10.27 -8.89
N GLN A 175 0.37 9.69 -10.07
CA GLN A 175 1.27 10.24 -11.07
C GLN A 175 0.78 11.58 -11.67
N ASP A 176 -0.49 11.92 -11.48
CA ASP A 176 -1.06 13.18 -11.97
C ASP A 176 -0.98 14.31 -10.93
N ILE A 177 -0.87 13.95 -9.63
CA ILE A 177 -0.87 14.91 -8.52
C ILE A 177 0.44 14.96 -7.73
N SER A 178 1.32 13.98 -7.89
CA SER A 178 2.66 13.98 -7.29
C SER A 178 3.72 14.54 -8.24
N ALA A 179 4.88 14.91 -7.68
CA ALA A 179 6.01 15.32 -8.49
C ALA A 179 6.46 14.19 -9.44
N PRO A 180 6.95 14.51 -10.65
CA PRO A 180 7.49 13.52 -11.56
C PRO A 180 8.55 12.62 -10.90
N GLU A 181 8.46 11.31 -11.14
CA GLU A 181 9.35 10.28 -10.59
C GLU A 181 9.27 10.12 -9.05
N PHE A 182 8.38 10.84 -8.36
CA PHE A 182 8.20 10.70 -6.91
C PHE A 182 7.79 9.27 -6.54
N ILE A 183 6.97 8.64 -7.37
CA ILE A 183 6.61 7.24 -7.26
C ILE A 183 7.10 6.50 -8.50
N THR A 184 7.85 5.43 -8.32
CA THR A 184 8.42 4.67 -9.43
C THR A 184 8.32 3.16 -9.20
N THR A 185 8.65 2.39 -10.25
CA THR A 185 8.75 0.94 -10.16
C THR A 185 10.21 0.49 -10.01
N PHE A 186 10.41 -0.62 -9.29
CA PHE A 186 11.71 -1.30 -9.26
C PHE A 186 12.12 -1.88 -10.63
N LYS A 187 11.15 -2.12 -11.51
CA LYS A 187 11.39 -2.77 -12.82
C LYS A 187 10.97 -1.89 -14.01
N PRO A 188 11.58 -0.70 -14.22
CA PRO A 188 11.27 0.11 -15.37
C PRO A 188 11.60 -0.65 -16.66
N GLY A 189 10.63 -0.76 -17.59
CA GLY A 189 10.80 -1.52 -18.83
C GLY A 189 11.12 -3.02 -18.62
N GLY A 190 10.72 -3.60 -17.46
CA GLY A 190 10.98 -4.99 -17.12
C GLY A 190 12.38 -5.28 -16.56
N LYS A 191 13.29 -4.32 -16.55
CA LYS A 191 14.67 -4.47 -16.03
C LYS A 191 14.75 -3.99 -14.58
N TRP A 192 15.60 -4.63 -13.77
CA TRP A 192 15.82 -4.22 -12.38
C TRP A 192 16.51 -2.86 -12.31
N ARG A 193 16.07 -2.04 -11.38
CA ARG A 193 16.68 -0.75 -11.08
C ARG A 193 17.92 -0.95 -10.21
N MET A 194 19.09 -0.91 -10.84
CA MET A 194 20.38 -1.16 -10.16
C MET A 194 20.85 0.04 -9.33
N SER A 195 20.51 1.27 -9.75
CA SER A 195 20.85 2.50 -9.03
C SER A 195 19.70 3.01 -8.17
N LEU A 196 20.03 3.67 -7.06
CA LEU A 196 19.05 4.37 -6.22
C LEU A 196 18.34 5.46 -7.03
N PRO A 197 17.01 5.52 -7.02
CA PRO A 197 16.27 6.57 -7.72
C PRO A 197 16.21 7.85 -6.88
N ASP A 198 17.08 8.80 -7.17
CA ASP A 198 17.30 10.01 -6.35
C ASP A 198 16.04 10.88 -6.16
N LYS A 199 15.11 10.87 -7.12
CA LYS A 199 13.89 11.67 -7.04
C LYS A 199 12.71 10.92 -6.38
N SER A 200 12.80 9.62 -6.25
CA SER A 200 11.68 8.81 -5.77
C SER A 200 11.58 8.81 -4.25
N ALA A 201 10.38 9.02 -3.72
CA ALA A 201 10.05 8.74 -2.34
C ALA A 201 9.55 7.30 -2.17
N VAL A 202 8.95 6.75 -3.22
CA VAL A 202 8.37 5.40 -3.20
C VAL A 202 8.83 4.60 -4.41
N VAL A 203 9.29 3.36 -4.15
CA VAL A 203 9.59 2.37 -5.19
C VAL A 203 8.72 1.13 -4.99
N CYS A 204 7.87 0.84 -5.97
CA CYS A 204 6.98 -0.33 -5.95
C CYS A 204 7.68 -1.56 -6.51
N PHE A 205 7.74 -2.65 -5.74
CA PHE A 205 8.36 -3.95 -6.13
C PHE A 205 7.34 -4.95 -6.67
N HIS A 206 6.23 -4.50 -7.22
CA HIS A 206 5.13 -5.38 -7.66
C HIS A 206 5.63 -6.66 -8.37
N GLY A 207 5.12 -7.81 -7.92
CA GLY A 207 5.53 -9.14 -8.39
C GLY A 207 6.95 -9.52 -7.91
N LYS A 208 7.65 -10.31 -8.72
CA LYS A 208 9.03 -10.75 -8.41
C LYS A 208 10.07 -9.91 -9.15
N PRO A 209 11.24 -9.65 -8.55
CA PRO A 209 11.65 -10.10 -7.22
C PRO A 209 10.97 -9.31 -6.10
N ARG A 210 10.83 -9.92 -4.93
CA ARG A 210 10.51 -9.21 -3.68
C ARG A 210 11.77 -8.53 -3.13
N ILE A 211 11.60 -7.56 -2.23
CA ILE A 211 12.70 -6.76 -1.63
C ILE A 211 13.85 -7.65 -1.10
N PRO A 212 13.61 -8.72 -0.30
CA PRO A 212 14.71 -9.55 0.23
C PRO A 212 15.49 -10.29 -0.86
N VAL A 213 14.85 -10.60 -1.99
CA VAL A 213 15.53 -11.24 -3.13
C VAL A 213 16.36 -10.23 -3.89
N ALA A 214 15.84 -9.05 -4.15
CA ALA A 214 16.56 -7.97 -4.83
C ALA A 214 17.78 -7.50 -4.03
N ALA A 215 17.70 -7.47 -2.69
CA ALA A 215 18.79 -7.11 -1.80
C ALA A 215 20.06 -7.97 -1.97
N LYS A 216 19.93 -9.19 -2.49
CA LYS A 216 21.09 -10.06 -2.75
C LYS A 216 21.99 -9.57 -3.89
N SER A 217 21.46 -8.72 -4.78
CA SER A 217 22.15 -8.33 -6.02
C SER A 217 22.14 -6.82 -6.29
N VAL A 218 21.35 -6.04 -5.54
CA VAL A 218 21.20 -4.60 -5.75
C VAL A 218 21.59 -3.85 -4.50
N GLU A 219 22.69 -3.11 -4.55
CA GLU A 219 23.34 -2.51 -3.36
C GLU A 219 22.41 -1.53 -2.60
N TRP A 220 21.67 -0.67 -3.30
CA TRP A 220 20.76 0.24 -2.62
C TRP A 220 19.61 -0.50 -1.91
N VAL A 221 19.16 -1.65 -2.46
CA VAL A 221 18.12 -2.48 -1.82
C VAL A 221 18.70 -3.20 -0.61
N LYS A 222 19.94 -3.65 -0.70
CA LYS A 222 20.68 -4.22 0.45
C LYS A 222 20.81 -3.20 1.56
N SER A 223 21.23 -1.97 1.26
CA SER A 223 21.30 -0.88 2.24
C SER A 223 19.93 -0.55 2.84
N TYR A 224 18.85 -0.59 2.03
CA TYR A 224 17.48 -0.44 2.51
C TYR A 224 17.11 -1.51 3.54
N THR A 225 17.45 -2.79 3.29
CA THR A 225 17.12 -3.90 4.19
C THR A 225 18.02 -4.02 5.41
N SER A 226 19.17 -3.36 5.41
CA SER A 226 20.13 -3.37 6.54
C SER A 226 19.79 -2.30 7.60
N TYR A 227 18.68 -1.59 7.45
CA TYR A 227 18.24 -0.63 8.45
C TYR A 227 17.79 -1.38 9.71
N GLU A 228 18.45 -1.12 10.83
CA GLU A 228 18.10 -1.69 12.13
C GLU A 228 16.78 -1.07 12.63
N ILE A 229 15.87 -1.95 13.07
CA ILE A 229 14.55 -1.61 13.60
C ILE A 229 14.66 -1.24 15.07
#